data_43365569d287bfd4a9b2ca2ad3905edd
#
_entry.id   43365569d287bfd4a9b2ca2ad3905edd
#
_cell.length_a   1.000
_cell.length_b   1.000
_cell.length_c   1.000
_cell.angle_alpha   90.00
_cell.angle_beta   90.00
_cell.angle_gamma   90.00
#
_symmetry.space_group_name_H-M   'P 1'
#
loop_
_entity.id
_entity.type
_entity.pdbx_description
1 polymer ?
#
loop_
_entity_poly.entity_id
_entity_poly.type
_entity_poly.pdbx_seq_one_letter_code
_entity_poly.pdbx_strand_id
1 'polypeptide(L)'
;MLTAKAKFAYATGAVPNGIKVDMFTFFLLFYYGNVVGLEPSLAGLAIAIALFFDAFTDPIIGSVSDRTNSSIGRRHPYLFTSLIPIVIGYVFLFMPRSDWELSQVSLFVWMLSFCIITRFGMTLFDVPHRALGGEMTKDYDERTSLFSIRELFAWLAGLTNAFLGYYVFFASTPEYPKGQLNPDAWAPFGYTGAAIMGLFIIISSISTLKYGTSLSSWEGRITIKDIFSEIRLALTNKTFVIFFFGSFGLSVAWGLGNTLTLYINTYFWELSGTQITLFLPMYVVCAFLAFAFAPRLVRLFEKRNIILISMFLTGIIYPAPLLLGYFDLTPPKGTYQLVMFLWIFILIGITNNIIGNMIRDSMVADIADEVELITNKRQEGVLFAALGFLQKVNTGFGTAIAGFVLSLIGFTSTNPTDNQVFLLISTQGGLVPIMLLIPIIIFYFYNLDREKHRLIQEQLKLR
;
A
#
# COMPACT_ATOMS: atom_id res chain seq x y z
N MET A 1 23.07 2.03 -21.90
CA MET A 1 22.28 2.84 -20.93
C MET A 1 20.92 3.17 -21.51
N LEU A 2 19.86 3.05 -20.69
CA LEU A 2 18.52 3.46 -21.06
C LEU A 2 18.41 4.99 -21.13
N THR A 3 17.72 5.50 -22.12
CA THR A 3 17.44 6.95 -22.19
C THR A 3 16.49 7.36 -21.08
N ALA A 4 16.54 8.62 -20.62
CA ALA A 4 15.58 9.16 -19.66
C ALA A 4 14.13 8.93 -20.14
N LYS A 5 13.86 9.13 -21.44
CA LYS A 5 12.56 8.87 -22.07
C LYS A 5 12.09 7.41 -21.86
N ALA A 6 13.00 6.44 -21.95
CA ALA A 6 12.68 5.02 -21.73
C ALA A 6 12.34 4.74 -20.27
N LYS A 7 13.09 5.34 -19.32
CA LYS A 7 12.84 5.21 -17.88
C LYS A 7 11.48 5.81 -17.49
N PHE A 8 11.17 7.00 -18.00
CA PHE A 8 9.86 7.62 -17.77
C PHE A 8 8.71 6.82 -18.42
N ALA A 9 8.88 6.36 -19.65
CA ALA A 9 7.89 5.55 -20.34
C ALA A 9 7.59 4.24 -19.60
N TYR A 10 8.58 3.57 -19.05
CA TYR A 10 8.40 2.42 -18.18
C TYR A 10 7.70 2.81 -16.87
N ALA A 11 8.15 3.90 -16.22
CA ALA A 11 7.62 4.33 -14.94
C ALA A 11 6.12 4.68 -14.98
N THR A 12 5.60 5.15 -16.13
CA THR A 12 4.15 5.41 -16.30
C THR A 12 3.29 4.18 -16.02
N GLY A 13 3.81 2.97 -16.22
CA GLY A 13 3.12 1.73 -15.88
C GLY A 13 2.92 1.50 -14.37
N ALA A 14 3.51 2.34 -13.51
CA ALA A 14 3.25 2.28 -12.08
C ALA A 14 1.97 3.03 -11.65
N VAL A 15 1.46 3.92 -12.50
CA VAL A 15 0.27 4.72 -12.21
C VAL A 15 -0.95 3.87 -11.84
N PRO A 16 -1.29 2.79 -12.56
CA PRO A 16 -2.41 1.92 -12.18
C PRO A 16 -2.24 1.32 -10.77
N ASN A 17 -1.01 0.95 -10.40
CA ASN A 17 -0.76 0.39 -9.07
C ASN A 17 -0.94 1.43 -7.97
N GLY A 18 -0.49 2.67 -8.18
CA GLY A 18 -0.68 3.76 -7.22
C GLY A 18 -2.17 4.04 -6.96
N ILE A 19 -2.97 4.18 -8.02
CA ILE A 19 -4.43 4.39 -7.93
C ILE A 19 -5.09 3.21 -7.20
N LYS A 20 -4.76 1.96 -7.57
CA LYS A 20 -5.31 0.76 -6.90
C LYS A 20 -5.00 0.76 -5.40
N VAL A 21 -3.74 1.01 -5.01
CA VAL A 21 -3.34 0.99 -3.60
C VAL A 21 -4.12 2.05 -2.81
N ASP A 22 -4.21 3.26 -3.32
CA ASP A 22 -4.95 4.35 -2.69
C ASP A 22 -6.43 3.99 -2.49
N MET A 23 -7.07 3.46 -3.53
CA MET A 23 -8.48 3.07 -3.50
C MET A 23 -8.79 1.95 -2.51
N PHE A 24 -8.01 0.89 -2.52
CA PHE A 24 -8.24 -0.25 -1.63
C PHE A 24 -7.90 0.06 -0.18
N THR A 25 -7.03 1.04 0.09
CA THR A 25 -6.61 1.40 1.45
C THR A 25 -7.55 2.40 2.10
N PHE A 26 -7.96 3.45 1.36
CA PHE A 26 -8.63 4.60 1.96
C PHE A 26 -10.10 4.71 1.58
N PHE A 27 -10.49 4.32 0.36
CA PHE A 27 -11.80 4.67 -0.17
C PHE A 27 -12.79 3.50 -0.19
N LEU A 28 -12.34 2.30 -0.52
CA LEU A 28 -13.24 1.20 -0.87
C LEU A 28 -14.13 0.74 0.29
N LEU A 29 -13.54 0.56 1.48
CA LEU A 29 -14.30 0.17 2.68
C LEU A 29 -15.29 1.27 3.08
N PHE A 30 -14.87 2.55 2.99
CA PHE A 30 -15.73 3.69 3.29
C PHE A 30 -16.92 3.78 2.31
N TYR A 31 -16.65 3.61 1.02
CA TYR A 31 -17.70 3.65 -0.01
C TYR A 31 -18.76 2.57 0.22
N TYR A 32 -18.33 1.31 0.33
CA TYR A 32 -19.28 0.22 0.53
C TYR A 32 -19.98 0.27 1.88
N GLY A 33 -19.27 0.63 2.94
CA GLY A 33 -19.83 0.66 4.29
C GLY A 33 -20.77 1.84 4.53
N ASN A 34 -20.40 3.05 4.11
CA ASN A 34 -21.16 4.25 4.46
C ASN A 34 -22.03 4.80 3.34
N VAL A 35 -21.67 4.58 2.07
CA VAL A 35 -22.40 5.16 0.95
C VAL A 35 -23.35 4.13 0.33
N VAL A 36 -22.88 2.90 0.10
CA VAL A 36 -23.69 1.84 -0.50
C VAL A 36 -24.52 1.09 0.57
N GLY A 37 -24.01 0.99 1.81
CA GLY A 37 -24.73 0.35 2.91
C GLY A 37 -24.44 -1.15 3.06
N LEU A 38 -23.31 -1.66 2.54
CA LEU A 38 -22.82 -3.00 2.84
C LEU A 38 -22.26 -3.04 4.26
N GLU A 39 -22.57 -4.09 5.01
CA GLU A 39 -22.00 -4.28 6.35
C GLU A 39 -20.45 -4.24 6.30
N PRO A 40 -19.78 -3.40 7.13
CA PRO A 40 -18.34 -3.20 7.06
C PRO A 40 -17.51 -4.48 7.20
N SER A 41 -17.98 -5.45 7.99
CA SER A 41 -17.32 -6.76 8.12
C SER A 41 -17.32 -7.54 6.80
N LEU A 42 -18.43 -7.51 6.06
CA LEU A 42 -18.54 -8.13 4.74
C LEU A 42 -17.65 -7.41 3.72
N ALA A 43 -17.64 -6.08 3.73
CA ALA A 43 -16.76 -5.31 2.86
C ALA A 43 -15.27 -5.59 3.14
N GLY A 44 -14.88 -5.62 4.42
CA GLY A 44 -13.52 -6.00 4.83
C GLY A 44 -13.15 -7.43 4.42
N LEU A 45 -14.10 -8.37 4.57
CA LEU A 45 -13.91 -9.78 4.16
C LEU A 45 -13.73 -9.91 2.64
N ALA A 46 -14.49 -9.18 1.83
CA ALA A 46 -14.35 -9.17 0.37
C ALA A 46 -12.93 -8.70 -0.05
N ILE A 47 -12.42 -7.65 0.59
CA ILE A 47 -11.06 -7.15 0.35
C ILE A 47 -10.01 -8.18 0.76
N ALA A 48 -10.18 -8.84 1.91
CA ALA A 48 -9.26 -9.88 2.38
C ALA A 48 -9.23 -11.09 1.43
N ILE A 49 -10.40 -11.60 1.00
CA ILE A 49 -10.48 -12.72 0.05
C ILE A 49 -9.78 -12.37 -1.26
N ALA A 50 -10.02 -11.15 -1.77
CA ALA A 50 -9.39 -10.70 -3.00
C ALA A 50 -7.85 -10.56 -2.85
N LEU A 51 -7.34 -10.22 -1.64
CA LEU A 51 -5.91 -10.23 -1.35
C LEU A 51 -5.33 -11.65 -1.38
N PHE A 52 -6.01 -12.62 -0.76
CA PHE A 52 -5.58 -14.02 -0.81
C PHE A 52 -5.53 -14.54 -2.25
N PHE A 53 -6.46 -14.11 -3.09
CA PHE A 53 -6.47 -14.46 -4.52
C PHE A 53 -5.17 -14.01 -5.23
N ASP A 54 -4.63 -12.82 -4.91
CA ASP A 54 -3.34 -12.35 -5.45
C ASP A 54 -2.19 -13.29 -5.06
N ALA A 55 -2.20 -13.83 -3.85
CA ALA A 55 -1.11 -14.71 -3.39
C ALA A 55 -0.97 -15.97 -4.25
N PHE A 56 -2.05 -16.43 -4.87
CA PHE A 56 -2.05 -17.56 -5.79
C PHE A 56 -1.81 -17.14 -7.24
N THR A 57 -2.41 -16.03 -7.67
CA THR A 57 -2.36 -15.61 -9.07
C THR A 57 -1.03 -14.98 -9.47
N ASP A 58 -0.36 -14.26 -8.56
CA ASP A 58 0.92 -13.60 -8.87
C ASP A 58 2.01 -14.61 -9.31
N PRO A 59 2.29 -15.71 -8.57
CA PRO A 59 3.27 -16.70 -9.01
C PRO A 59 2.87 -17.42 -10.30
N ILE A 60 1.57 -17.68 -10.48
CA ILE A 60 1.06 -18.32 -11.69
C ILE A 60 1.30 -17.45 -12.91
N ILE A 61 0.87 -16.18 -12.86
CA ILE A 61 1.05 -15.25 -13.98
C ILE A 61 2.54 -14.96 -14.21
N GLY A 62 3.35 -14.85 -13.17
CA GLY A 62 4.80 -14.75 -13.29
C GLY A 62 5.36 -15.90 -14.12
N SER A 63 5.08 -17.14 -13.71
CA SER A 63 5.56 -18.35 -14.40
C SER A 63 5.03 -18.50 -15.83
N VAL A 64 3.74 -18.21 -16.05
CA VAL A 64 3.13 -18.31 -17.38
C VAL A 64 3.70 -17.25 -18.31
N SER A 65 3.85 -16.00 -17.84
CA SER A 65 4.42 -14.91 -18.65
C SER A 65 5.88 -15.13 -19.00
N ASP A 66 6.66 -15.85 -18.14
CA ASP A 66 8.05 -16.20 -18.43
C ASP A 66 8.17 -17.17 -19.62
N ARG A 67 7.20 -18.06 -19.80
CA ARG A 67 7.20 -19.12 -20.81
C ARG A 67 6.48 -18.76 -22.09
N THR A 68 5.81 -17.60 -22.12
CA THR A 68 5.04 -17.18 -23.29
C THR A 68 5.96 -16.82 -24.44
N ASN A 69 5.66 -17.34 -25.63
CA ASN A 69 6.31 -16.97 -26.87
C ASN A 69 5.33 -16.24 -27.79
N SER A 70 5.59 -14.97 -28.07
CA SER A 70 4.75 -14.18 -28.94
C SER A 70 5.54 -13.17 -29.77
N SER A 71 4.96 -12.73 -30.88
CA SER A 71 5.57 -11.75 -31.81
C SER A 71 5.84 -10.37 -31.16
N ILE A 72 5.12 -10.07 -30.07
CA ILE A 72 5.30 -8.82 -29.29
C ILE A 72 6.12 -9.01 -28.01
N GLY A 73 6.83 -10.15 -27.91
CA GLY A 73 7.60 -10.52 -26.73
C GLY A 73 6.76 -11.25 -25.68
N ARG A 74 7.43 -11.80 -24.65
CA ARG A 74 6.78 -12.68 -23.66
C ARG A 74 5.89 -11.94 -22.66
N ARG A 75 6.15 -10.66 -22.35
CA ARG A 75 5.43 -9.89 -21.32
C ARG A 75 4.25 -9.10 -21.87
N HIS A 76 4.37 -8.53 -23.04
CA HIS A 76 3.41 -7.59 -23.61
C HIS A 76 2.01 -8.14 -23.85
N PRO A 77 1.80 -9.43 -24.21
CA PRO A 77 0.44 -9.98 -24.29
C PRO A 77 -0.36 -9.79 -22.99
N TYR A 78 0.28 -9.98 -21.85
CA TYR A 78 -0.33 -9.80 -20.53
C TYR A 78 -0.60 -8.33 -20.22
N LEU A 79 0.34 -7.42 -20.56
CA LEU A 79 0.17 -5.99 -20.36
C LEU A 79 -1.06 -5.47 -21.13
N PHE A 80 -1.24 -5.89 -22.39
CA PHE A 80 -2.41 -5.48 -23.18
C PHE A 80 -3.69 -6.16 -22.71
N THR A 81 -3.67 -7.44 -22.40
CA THR A 81 -4.86 -8.20 -21.96
C THR A 81 -5.37 -7.69 -20.62
N SER A 82 -4.50 -7.18 -19.73
CA SER A 82 -4.85 -6.65 -18.43
C SER A 82 -5.81 -5.44 -18.49
N LEU A 83 -5.79 -4.70 -19.60
CA LEU A 83 -6.60 -3.49 -19.78
C LEU A 83 -8.10 -3.77 -19.55
N ILE A 84 -8.62 -4.86 -20.12
CA ILE A 84 -10.04 -5.20 -20.05
C ILE A 84 -10.48 -5.48 -18.61
N PRO A 85 -9.87 -6.43 -17.86
CA PRO A 85 -10.32 -6.73 -16.50
C PRO A 85 -10.07 -5.56 -15.53
N ILE A 86 -9.03 -4.74 -15.73
CA ILE A 86 -8.80 -3.57 -14.87
C ILE A 86 -9.90 -2.54 -15.08
N VAL A 87 -10.16 -2.13 -16.31
CA VAL A 87 -11.14 -1.08 -16.59
C VAL A 87 -12.55 -1.54 -16.23
N ILE A 88 -12.95 -2.74 -16.66
CA ILE A 88 -14.26 -3.28 -16.34
C ILE A 88 -14.42 -3.47 -14.84
N GLY A 89 -13.46 -4.14 -14.19
CA GLY A 89 -13.52 -4.41 -12.76
C GLY A 89 -13.63 -3.13 -11.94
N TYR A 90 -12.84 -2.12 -12.28
CA TYR A 90 -12.81 -0.86 -11.54
C TYR A 90 -14.06 -0.01 -11.76
N VAL A 91 -14.61 0.05 -13.00
CA VAL A 91 -15.87 0.72 -13.31
C VAL A 91 -17.02 0.11 -12.51
N PHE A 92 -17.19 -1.22 -12.59
CA PHE A 92 -18.28 -1.90 -11.90
C PHE A 92 -18.11 -1.92 -10.37
N LEU A 93 -16.88 -1.81 -9.86
CA LEU A 93 -16.60 -1.72 -8.43
C LEU A 93 -17.20 -0.44 -7.81
N PHE A 94 -17.24 0.67 -8.55
CA PHE A 94 -17.81 1.95 -8.09
C PHE A 94 -19.19 2.27 -8.67
N MET A 95 -19.86 1.27 -9.24
CA MET A 95 -21.19 1.45 -9.84
C MET A 95 -22.36 1.28 -8.84
N PRO A 96 -22.32 0.41 -7.82
CA PRO A 96 -23.45 0.18 -6.94
C PRO A 96 -23.84 1.45 -6.17
N ARG A 97 -25.14 1.63 -6.01
CA ARG A 97 -25.73 2.74 -5.27
C ARG A 97 -26.70 2.21 -4.23
N SER A 98 -26.91 2.97 -3.17
CA SER A 98 -27.86 2.61 -2.09
C SER A 98 -29.30 2.48 -2.60
N ASP A 99 -29.66 3.28 -3.63
CA ASP A 99 -30.99 3.25 -4.25
C ASP A 99 -31.29 2.00 -5.10
N TRP A 100 -30.29 1.14 -5.33
CA TRP A 100 -30.49 -0.16 -6.00
C TRP A 100 -31.15 -1.21 -5.10
N GLU A 101 -31.28 -0.93 -3.80
CA GLU A 101 -31.91 -1.81 -2.80
C GLU A 101 -31.42 -3.26 -2.84
N LEU A 102 -30.13 -3.46 -3.16
CA LEU A 102 -29.52 -4.78 -3.21
C LEU A 102 -29.40 -5.39 -1.82
N SER A 103 -29.62 -6.70 -1.70
CA SER A 103 -29.40 -7.41 -0.45
C SER A 103 -27.91 -7.39 -0.04
N GLN A 104 -27.63 -7.57 1.25
CA GLN A 104 -26.25 -7.65 1.76
C GLN A 104 -25.42 -8.74 1.04
N VAL A 105 -26.05 -9.88 0.74
CA VAL A 105 -25.40 -10.97 0.00
C VAL A 105 -25.10 -10.54 -1.46
N SER A 106 -26.03 -9.88 -2.11
CA SER A 106 -25.84 -9.41 -3.50
C SER A 106 -24.75 -8.35 -3.59
N LEU A 107 -24.71 -7.39 -2.64
CA LEU A 107 -23.66 -6.38 -2.54
C LEU A 107 -22.28 -7.00 -2.26
N PHE A 108 -22.24 -7.99 -1.33
CA PHE A 108 -21.00 -8.71 -1.04
C PHE A 108 -20.46 -9.45 -2.26
N VAL A 109 -21.31 -10.22 -2.95
CA VAL A 109 -20.92 -10.96 -4.16
C VAL A 109 -20.48 -10.01 -5.26
N TRP A 110 -21.19 -8.88 -5.44
CA TRP A 110 -20.81 -7.83 -6.38
C TRP A 110 -19.42 -7.29 -6.06
N MET A 111 -19.23 -6.79 -4.84
CA MET A 111 -17.96 -6.24 -4.40
C MET A 111 -16.81 -7.24 -4.55
N LEU A 112 -17.00 -8.47 -4.07
CA LEU A 112 -15.99 -9.53 -4.15
C LEU A 112 -15.62 -9.85 -5.59
N SER A 113 -16.62 -10.00 -6.47
CA SER A 113 -16.39 -10.32 -7.87
C SER A 113 -15.55 -9.25 -8.57
N PHE A 114 -15.91 -7.98 -8.42
CA PHE A 114 -15.20 -6.89 -9.08
C PHE A 114 -13.88 -6.53 -8.38
N CYS A 115 -13.72 -6.78 -7.06
CA CYS A 115 -12.42 -6.80 -6.39
C CYS A 115 -11.48 -7.84 -7.03
N ILE A 116 -11.95 -9.08 -7.18
CA ILE A 116 -11.15 -10.16 -7.79
C ILE A 116 -10.80 -9.83 -9.24
N ILE A 117 -11.77 -9.38 -10.06
CA ILE A 117 -11.53 -9.01 -11.47
C ILE A 117 -10.48 -7.91 -11.57
N THR A 118 -10.61 -6.83 -10.78
CA THR A 118 -9.67 -5.72 -10.75
C THR A 118 -8.27 -6.18 -10.34
N ARG A 119 -8.17 -6.97 -9.27
CA ARG A 119 -6.88 -7.46 -8.76
C ARG A 119 -6.23 -8.45 -9.71
N PHE A 120 -7.01 -9.35 -10.31
CA PHE A 120 -6.52 -10.24 -11.37
C PHE A 120 -5.97 -9.46 -12.57
N GLY A 121 -6.69 -8.44 -13.02
CA GLY A 121 -6.19 -7.53 -14.06
C GLY A 121 -4.87 -6.87 -13.64
N MET A 122 -4.77 -6.42 -12.40
CA MET A 122 -3.53 -5.84 -11.86
C MET A 122 -2.39 -6.86 -11.78
N THR A 123 -2.66 -8.11 -11.41
CA THR A 123 -1.66 -9.20 -11.46
C THR A 123 -1.17 -9.44 -12.89
N LEU A 124 -2.09 -9.47 -13.88
CA LEU A 124 -1.75 -9.59 -15.32
C LEU A 124 -0.85 -8.44 -15.79
N PHE A 125 -0.98 -7.25 -15.21
CA PHE A 125 -0.17 -6.08 -15.57
C PHE A 125 1.11 -5.99 -14.75
N ASP A 126 0.99 -5.87 -13.42
CA ASP A 126 2.11 -5.46 -12.54
C ASP A 126 3.23 -6.50 -12.48
N VAL A 127 2.90 -7.81 -12.44
CA VAL A 127 3.89 -8.87 -12.36
C VAL A 127 4.75 -8.93 -13.62
N PRO A 128 4.19 -9.03 -14.86
CA PRO A 128 4.99 -9.01 -16.07
C PRO A 128 5.68 -7.66 -16.31
N HIS A 129 5.08 -6.55 -15.89
CA HIS A 129 5.65 -5.21 -16.04
C HIS A 129 6.89 -5.03 -15.14
N ARG A 130 6.85 -5.49 -13.88
CA ARG A 130 8.03 -5.48 -13.00
C ARG A 130 9.14 -6.37 -13.55
N ALA A 131 8.81 -7.55 -14.05
CA ALA A 131 9.77 -8.44 -14.68
C ALA A 131 10.42 -7.81 -15.92
N LEU A 132 9.63 -7.15 -16.78
CA LEU A 132 10.14 -6.39 -17.93
C LEU A 132 11.17 -5.34 -17.51
N GLY A 133 10.91 -4.59 -16.44
CA GLY A 133 11.85 -3.60 -15.91
C GLY A 133 13.20 -4.19 -15.52
N GLY A 134 13.17 -5.38 -14.86
CA GLY A 134 14.39 -6.12 -14.52
C GLY A 134 15.16 -6.63 -15.73
N GLU A 135 14.46 -6.84 -16.87
CA GLU A 135 15.03 -7.30 -18.14
C GLU A 135 15.53 -6.16 -19.03
N MET A 136 15.02 -4.93 -18.87
CA MET A 136 15.38 -3.77 -19.70
C MET A 136 16.85 -3.33 -19.54
N THR A 137 17.47 -3.62 -18.40
CA THR A 137 18.88 -3.30 -18.14
C THR A 137 19.54 -4.35 -17.26
N LYS A 138 20.82 -4.65 -17.56
CA LYS A 138 21.67 -5.52 -16.74
C LYS A 138 22.53 -4.73 -15.75
N ASP A 139 22.62 -3.42 -15.94
CA ASP A 139 23.39 -2.53 -15.07
C ASP A 139 22.64 -2.33 -13.74
N TYR A 140 23.34 -2.51 -12.63
CA TYR A 140 22.77 -2.49 -11.28
C TYR A 140 22.23 -1.09 -10.89
N ASP A 141 23.03 -0.05 -11.15
CA ASP A 141 22.67 1.34 -10.80
C ASP A 141 21.51 1.83 -11.66
N GLU A 142 21.53 1.47 -12.94
CA GLU A 142 20.48 1.81 -13.87
C GLU A 142 19.17 1.12 -13.52
N ARG A 143 19.22 -0.17 -13.09
CA ARG A 143 18.06 -0.90 -12.59
C ARG A 143 17.47 -0.23 -11.35
N THR A 144 18.32 0.13 -10.39
CA THR A 144 17.90 0.85 -9.19
C THR A 144 17.22 2.16 -9.52
N SER A 145 17.82 2.97 -10.42
CA SER A 145 17.22 4.21 -10.92
C SER A 145 15.86 3.98 -11.59
N LEU A 146 15.72 2.92 -12.39
CA LEU A 146 14.48 2.59 -13.10
C LEU A 146 13.34 2.29 -12.13
N PHE A 147 13.59 1.44 -11.13
CA PHE A 147 12.58 1.09 -10.12
C PHE A 147 12.28 2.25 -9.16
N SER A 148 13.27 3.09 -8.83
CA SER A 148 13.02 4.29 -8.01
C SER A 148 12.08 5.28 -8.70
N ILE A 149 12.27 5.53 -10.00
CA ILE A 149 11.37 6.40 -10.78
C ILE A 149 9.98 5.75 -10.87
N ARG A 150 9.90 4.42 -11.05
CA ARG A 150 8.65 3.68 -11.07
C ARG A 150 7.86 3.85 -9.76
N GLU A 151 8.50 3.68 -8.60
CA GLU A 151 7.84 3.85 -7.29
C GLU A 151 7.42 5.31 -7.05
N LEU A 152 8.21 6.28 -7.51
CA LEU A 152 7.80 7.70 -7.48
C LEU A 152 6.51 7.94 -8.28
N PHE A 153 6.39 7.35 -9.48
CA PHE A 153 5.16 7.47 -10.28
C PHE A 153 3.96 6.80 -9.62
N ALA A 154 4.14 5.65 -8.96
CA ALA A 154 3.07 4.99 -8.20
C ALA A 154 2.59 5.89 -7.05
N TRP A 155 3.53 6.46 -6.29
CA TRP A 155 3.21 7.32 -5.16
C TRP A 155 2.51 8.63 -5.60
N LEU A 156 3.03 9.29 -6.64
CA LEU A 156 2.40 10.49 -7.22
C LEU A 156 1.00 10.19 -7.77
N ALA A 157 0.80 9.02 -8.37
CA ALA A 157 -0.50 8.61 -8.88
C ALA A 157 -1.52 8.42 -7.76
N GLY A 158 -1.14 7.82 -6.64
CA GLY A 158 -2.00 7.72 -5.45
C GLY A 158 -2.37 9.10 -4.91
N LEU A 159 -1.39 10.00 -4.73
CA LEU A 159 -1.66 11.37 -4.29
C LEU A 159 -2.57 12.14 -5.27
N THR A 160 -2.34 11.98 -6.58
CA THR A 160 -3.17 12.63 -7.60
C THR A 160 -4.59 12.09 -7.57
N ASN A 161 -4.76 10.78 -7.39
CA ASN A 161 -6.07 10.15 -7.26
C ASN A 161 -6.81 10.65 -6.01
N ALA A 162 -6.13 10.72 -4.86
CA ALA A 162 -6.70 11.29 -3.64
C ALA A 162 -7.06 12.78 -3.82
N PHE A 163 -6.22 13.56 -4.50
CA PHE A 163 -6.51 14.96 -4.82
C PHE A 163 -7.76 15.09 -5.69
N LEU A 164 -7.85 14.32 -6.77
CA LEU A 164 -9.04 14.31 -7.63
C LEU A 164 -10.29 13.91 -6.84
N GLY A 165 -10.19 12.87 -6.00
CA GLY A 165 -11.27 12.46 -5.12
C GLY A 165 -11.75 13.60 -4.24
N TYR A 166 -10.90 14.08 -3.35
CA TYR A 166 -11.31 15.05 -2.32
C TYR A 166 -11.60 16.46 -2.83
N TYR A 167 -10.85 16.93 -3.84
CA TYR A 167 -11.00 18.29 -4.33
C TYR A 167 -12.05 18.42 -5.44
N VAL A 168 -12.15 17.45 -6.34
CA VAL A 168 -13.01 17.53 -7.52
C VAL A 168 -14.34 16.84 -7.27
N PHE A 169 -14.30 15.54 -6.91
CA PHE A 169 -15.50 14.71 -6.85
C PHE A 169 -16.23 14.86 -5.50
N PHE A 170 -15.51 14.89 -4.39
CA PHE A 170 -16.07 15.00 -3.04
C PHE A 170 -16.10 16.45 -2.54
N ALA A 171 -16.22 17.41 -3.45
CA ALA A 171 -16.42 18.81 -3.10
C ALA A 171 -17.75 18.97 -2.34
N SER A 172 -17.76 19.90 -1.38
CA SER A 172 -18.96 20.21 -0.60
C SER A 172 -20.05 20.80 -1.49
N THR A 173 -21.27 20.33 -1.32
CA THR A 173 -22.48 20.90 -1.91
C THR A 173 -23.46 21.31 -0.81
N PRO A 174 -24.46 22.14 -1.09
CA PRO A 174 -25.48 22.50 -0.08
C PRO A 174 -26.20 21.28 0.51
N GLU A 175 -26.42 20.24 -0.30
CA GLU A 175 -27.07 18.99 0.10
C GLU A 175 -26.09 18.05 0.86
N TYR A 176 -24.83 18.02 0.44
CA TYR A 176 -23.78 17.20 1.04
C TYR A 176 -22.58 18.07 1.46
N PRO A 177 -22.63 18.70 2.67
CA PRO A 177 -21.51 19.50 3.19
C PRO A 177 -20.20 18.69 3.31
N LYS A 178 -20.32 17.38 3.57
CA LYS A 178 -19.24 16.37 3.51
C LYS A 178 -19.39 15.60 2.19
N GLY A 179 -18.80 16.12 1.11
CA GLY A 179 -19.00 15.59 -0.25
C GLY A 179 -18.63 14.13 -0.43
N GLN A 180 -17.75 13.56 0.43
CA GLN A 180 -17.43 12.12 0.45
C GLN A 180 -18.63 11.23 0.83
N LEU A 181 -19.71 11.81 1.39
CA LEU A 181 -20.96 11.12 1.66
C LEU A 181 -21.98 11.24 0.53
N ASN A 182 -21.67 11.99 -0.53
CA ASN A 182 -22.54 12.12 -1.71
C ASN A 182 -22.46 10.84 -2.56
N PRO A 183 -23.55 10.05 -2.70
CA PRO A 183 -23.52 8.82 -3.50
C PRO A 183 -23.22 9.05 -4.97
N ASP A 184 -23.63 10.20 -5.53
CA ASP A 184 -23.46 10.52 -6.95
C ASP A 184 -22.00 10.84 -7.32
N ALA A 185 -21.16 11.13 -6.35
CA ALA A 185 -19.76 11.49 -6.58
C ALA A 185 -18.84 10.29 -6.85
N TRP A 186 -19.21 9.10 -6.37
CA TRP A 186 -18.33 7.92 -6.37
C TRP A 186 -18.19 7.26 -7.74
N ALA A 187 -19.29 7.12 -8.48
CA ALA A 187 -19.23 6.51 -9.81
C ALA A 187 -18.37 7.34 -10.79
N PRO A 188 -18.53 8.68 -10.93
CA PRO A 188 -17.64 9.50 -11.74
C PRO A 188 -16.18 9.43 -11.29
N PHE A 189 -15.91 9.38 -9.99
CA PHE A 189 -14.56 9.22 -9.43
C PHE A 189 -13.97 7.87 -9.86
N GLY A 190 -14.71 6.77 -9.71
CA GLY A 190 -14.31 5.45 -10.15
C GLY A 190 -14.05 5.37 -11.65
N TYR A 191 -14.92 5.95 -12.48
CA TYR A 191 -14.77 5.98 -13.93
C TYR A 191 -13.53 6.76 -14.38
N THR A 192 -13.26 7.88 -13.72
CA THR A 192 -12.05 8.67 -13.98
C THR A 192 -10.79 7.89 -13.61
N GLY A 193 -10.78 7.21 -12.46
CA GLY A 193 -9.69 6.33 -12.06
C GLY A 193 -9.47 5.20 -13.06
N ALA A 194 -10.55 4.52 -13.52
CA ALA A 194 -10.46 3.48 -14.54
C ALA A 194 -9.89 4.00 -15.86
N ALA A 195 -10.33 5.18 -16.31
CA ALA A 195 -9.84 5.81 -17.54
C ALA A 195 -8.34 6.15 -17.45
N ILE A 196 -7.90 6.72 -16.33
CA ILE A 196 -6.48 7.04 -16.08
C ILE A 196 -5.65 5.74 -16.05
N MET A 197 -6.09 4.72 -15.31
CA MET A 197 -5.40 3.43 -15.27
C MET A 197 -5.26 2.84 -16.67
N GLY A 198 -6.36 2.78 -17.43
CA GLY A 198 -6.37 2.27 -18.79
C GLY A 198 -5.43 3.05 -19.74
N LEU A 199 -5.46 4.37 -19.68
CA LEU A 199 -4.58 5.23 -20.46
C LEU A 199 -3.09 4.94 -20.19
N PHE A 200 -2.71 4.87 -18.92
CA PHE A 200 -1.31 4.65 -18.54
C PHE A 200 -0.84 3.21 -18.78
N ILE A 201 -1.73 2.21 -18.72
CA ILE A 201 -1.45 0.84 -19.20
C ILE A 201 -1.09 0.88 -20.68
N ILE A 202 -1.89 1.52 -21.51
CA ILE A 202 -1.67 1.64 -22.96
C ILE A 202 -0.35 2.36 -23.24
N ILE A 203 -0.13 3.54 -22.63
CA ILE A 203 1.09 4.34 -22.81
C ILE A 203 2.33 3.51 -22.45
N SER A 204 2.36 2.89 -21.29
CA SER A 204 3.50 2.10 -20.85
C SER A 204 3.73 0.88 -21.75
N SER A 205 2.67 0.13 -22.07
CA SER A 205 2.77 -1.09 -22.89
C SER A 205 3.29 -0.78 -24.29
N ILE A 206 2.78 0.26 -24.95
CA ILE A 206 3.24 0.66 -26.30
C ILE A 206 4.67 1.19 -26.24
N SER A 207 4.98 2.05 -25.27
CA SER A 207 6.29 2.71 -25.20
C SER A 207 7.42 1.74 -24.83
N THR A 208 7.12 0.62 -24.17
CA THR A 208 8.09 -0.41 -23.80
C THR A 208 8.16 -1.59 -24.77
N LEU A 209 7.29 -1.62 -25.81
CA LEU A 209 7.15 -2.74 -26.73
C LEU A 209 8.48 -3.19 -27.36
N LYS A 210 9.30 -2.23 -27.78
CA LYS A 210 10.63 -2.49 -28.38
C LYS A 210 11.59 -3.26 -27.46
N TYR A 211 11.43 -3.12 -26.14
CA TYR A 211 12.28 -3.83 -25.19
C TYR A 211 11.80 -5.27 -25.01
N GLY A 212 10.48 -5.52 -25.05
CA GLY A 212 9.92 -6.86 -24.95
C GLY A 212 10.28 -7.77 -26.13
N THR A 213 10.37 -7.21 -27.35
CA THR A 213 10.70 -7.97 -28.56
C THR A 213 12.19 -8.33 -28.68
N SER A 214 13.08 -7.60 -27.98
CA SER A 214 14.53 -7.79 -28.03
C SER A 214 15.06 -8.84 -27.04
N LEU A 215 14.21 -9.36 -26.14
CA LEU A 215 14.61 -10.26 -25.07
C LEU A 215 14.59 -11.71 -25.56
N SER A 216 15.73 -12.42 -25.39
CA SER A 216 15.82 -13.86 -25.65
C SER A 216 14.96 -14.66 -24.67
N SER A 217 14.53 -15.85 -25.08
CA SER A 217 13.85 -16.82 -24.19
C SER A 217 14.72 -17.13 -22.98
N TRP A 218 14.15 -17.04 -21.78
CA TRP A 218 14.83 -17.42 -20.55
C TRP A 218 14.81 -18.95 -20.40
N GLU A 219 15.98 -19.55 -20.22
CA GLU A 219 16.13 -21.01 -20.12
C GLU A 219 16.02 -21.57 -18.70
N GLY A 220 15.82 -20.71 -17.69
CA GLY A 220 15.74 -21.12 -16.29
C GLY A 220 14.36 -21.68 -15.92
N ARG A 221 14.33 -22.86 -15.28
CA ARG A 221 13.11 -23.45 -14.72
C ARG A 221 13.08 -23.18 -13.21
N ILE A 222 12.42 -22.11 -12.77
CA ILE A 222 12.02 -21.99 -11.36
C ILE A 222 10.69 -22.72 -11.21
N THR A 223 10.64 -23.77 -10.39
CA THR A 223 9.40 -24.48 -10.08
C THR A 223 8.76 -23.87 -8.83
N ILE A 224 7.44 -24.04 -8.67
CA ILE A 224 6.74 -23.64 -7.42
C ILE A 224 7.42 -24.28 -6.21
N LYS A 225 7.94 -25.52 -6.36
CA LYS A 225 8.69 -26.22 -5.32
C LYS A 225 10.00 -25.51 -4.95
N ASP A 226 10.67 -24.89 -5.92
CA ASP A 226 11.89 -24.11 -5.66
C ASP A 226 11.57 -22.87 -4.84
N ILE A 227 10.49 -22.15 -5.18
CA ILE A 227 10.00 -20.98 -4.42
C ILE A 227 9.69 -21.38 -2.97
N PHE A 228 8.93 -22.48 -2.76
CA PHE A 228 8.64 -22.96 -1.41
C PHE A 228 9.91 -23.40 -0.66
N SER A 229 10.87 -24.00 -1.34
CA SER A 229 12.15 -24.39 -0.72
C SER A 229 12.98 -23.18 -0.30
N GLU A 230 12.99 -22.11 -1.11
CA GLU A 230 13.67 -20.86 -0.80
C GLU A 230 13.01 -20.11 0.36
N ILE A 231 11.67 -20.04 0.37
CA ILE A 231 10.92 -19.47 1.50
C ILE A 231 11.21 -20.26 2.79
N ARG A 232 11.18 -21.59 2.71
CA ARG A 232 11.50 -22.45 3.86
C ARG A 232 12.92 -22.19 4.36
N LEU A 233 13.88 -22.03 3.47
CA LEU A 233 15.27 -21.76 3.81
C LEU A 233 15.42 -20.37 4.45
N ALA A 234 14.76 -19.34 3.93
CA ALA A 234 14.73 -18.02 4.53
C ALA A 234 14.13 -18.06 5.95
N LEU A 235 13.09 -18.85 6.18
CA LEU A 235 12.46 -19.04 7.50
C LEU A 235 13.34 -19.80 8.50
N THR A 236 14.45 -20.41 8.09
CA THR A 236 15.45 -20.96 9.04
C THR A 236 16.34 -19.89 9.65
N ASN A 237 16.45 -18.72 9.01
CA ASN A 237 17.23 -17.60 9.56
C ASN A 237 16.42 -16.86 10.64
N LYS A 238 16.91 -16.89 11.87
CA LYS A 238 16.24 -16.28 13.03
C LYS A 238 16.07 -14.76 12.87
N THR A 239 17.05 -14.07 12.29
CA THR A 239 17.01 -12.62 12.06
C THR A 239 15.89 -12.26 11.09
N PHE A 240 15.74 -13.06 10.00
CA PHE A 240 14.64 -12.90 9.04
C PHE A 240 13.27 -13.16 9.67
N VAL A 241 13.13 -14.21 10.48
CA VAL A 241 11.86 -14.54 11.14
C VAL A 241 11.42 -13.41 12.07
N ILE A 242 12.34 -12.88 12.89
CA ILE A 242 12.06 -11.71 13.76
C ILE A 242 11.64 -10.50 12.92
N PHE A 243 12.38 -10.20 11.86
CA PHE A 243 12.08 -9.10 10.96
C PHE A 243 10.70 -9.26 10.30
N PHE A 244 10.41 -10.45 9.79
CA PHE A 244 9.15 -10.74 9.07
C PHE A 244 7.93 -10.59 9.99
N PHE A 245 7.92 -11.26 11.14
CA PHE A 245 6.78 -11.20 12.06
C PHE A 245 6.63 -9.83 12.74
N GLY A 246 7.72 -9.16 13.04
CA GLY A 246 7.67 -7.77 13.53
C GLY A 246 7.10 -6.81 12.48
N SER A 247 7.53 -6.94 11.23
CA SER A 247 6.99 -6.14 10.12
C SER A 247 5.55 -6.50 9.77
N PHE A 248 5.14 -7.78 9.93
CA PHE A 248 3.76 -8.22 9.75
C PHE A 248 2.82 -7.53 10.75
N GLY A 249 3.15 -7.59 12.05
CA GLY A 249 2.36 -6.93 13.09
C GLY A 249 2.25 -5.41 12.87
N LEU A 250 3.36 -4.78 12.49
CA LEU A 250 3.39 -3.35 12.14
C LEU A 250 2.50 -3.06 10.93
N SER A 251 2.56 -3.86 9.87
CA SER A 251 1.76 -3.67 8.66
C SER A 251 0.25 -3.80 8.94
N VAL A 252 -0.15 -4.74 9.81
CA VAL A 252 -1.55 -4.90 10.22
C VAL A 252 -2.04 -3.68 11.01
N ALA A 253 -1.27 -3.21 11.99
CA ALA A 253 -1.61 -2.02 12.78
C ALA A 253 -1.74 -0.76 11.90
N TRP A 254 -0.81 -0.58 10.96
CA TRP A 254 -0.85 0.51 9.99
C TRP A 254 -2.06 0.41 9.04
N GLY A 255 -2.37 -0.77 8.54
CA GLY A 255 -3.51 -1.00 7.66
C GLY A 255 -4.84 -0.65 8.33
N LEU A 256 -5.02 -1.05 9.59
CA LEU A 256 -6.16 -0.66 10.40
C LEU A 256 -6.25 0.86 10.53
N GLY A 257 -5.17 1.52 10.97
CA GLY A 257 -5.16 2.96 11.17
C GLY A 257 -5.42 3.75 9.88
N ASN A 258 -4.78 3.38 8.78
CA ASN A 258 -4.97 4.03 7.48
C ASN A 258 -6.41 3.92 6.98
N THR A 259 -7.01 2.74 7.09
CA THR A 259 -8.40 2.52 6.67
C THR A 259 -9.39 3.34 7.49
N LEU A 260 -9.17 3.52 8.79
CA LEU A 260 -10.03 4.32 9.65
C LEU A 260 -9.84 5.83 9.48
N THR A 261 -8.77 6.27 8.81
CA THR A 261 -8.44 7.71 8.68
C THR A 261 -9.58 8.50 8.03
N LEU A 262 -10.18 8.00 6.96
CA LEU A 262 -11.28 8.71 6.29
C LEU A 262 -12.53 8.78 7.19
N TYR A 263 -12.82 7.72 7.94
CA TYR A 263 -13.91 7.71 8.93
C TYR A 263 -13.71 8.78 9.99
N ILE A 264 -12.51 8.87 10.55
CA ILE A 264 -12.17 9.87 11.58
C ILE A 264 -12.22 11.28 11.03
N ASN A 265 -11.68 11.52 9.85
CA ASN A 265 -11.74 12.82 9.21
C ASN A 265 -13.18 13.25 8.95
N THR A 266 -14.05 12.30 8.56
CA THR A 266 -15.46 12.59 8.25
C THR A 266 -16.32 12.77 9.50
N TYR A 267 -16.18 11.91 10.50
CA TYR A 267 -17.15 11.82 11.60
C TYR A 267 -16.66 12.42 12.91
N PHE A 268 -15.37 12.36 13.22
CA PHE A 268 -14.81 12.95 14.43
C PHE A 268 -14.31 14.39 14.19
N TRP A 269 -13.50 14.59 13.15
CA TRP A 269 -12.99 15.92 12.81
C TRP A 269 -13.96 16.75 11.99
N GLU A 270 -14.98 16.14 11.44
CA GLU A 270 -16.05 16.78 10.63
C GLU A 270 -15.52 17.54 9.40
N LEU A 271 -14.41 17.05 8.83
CA LEU A 271 -13.77 17.69 7.68
C LEU A 271 -14.51 17.40 6.37
N SER A 272 -14.62 18.42 5.54
CA SER A 272 -15.04 18.28 4.15
C SER A 272 -13.92 17.73 3.27
N GLY A 273 -14.27 17.23 2.07
CA GLY A 273 -13.28 16.76 1.09
C GLY A 273 -12.22 17.80 0.75
N THR A 274 -12.64 19.06 0.54
CA THR A 274 -11.73 20.17 0.26
C THR A 274 -10.76 20.46 1.41
N GLN A 275 -11.17 20.30 2.66
CA GLN A 275 -10.30 20.43 3.82
C GLN A 275 -9.30 19.27 3.93
N ILE A 276 -9.75 18.03 3.65
CA ILE A 276 -8.88 16.84 3.64
C ILE A 276 -7.80 16.96 2.54
N THR A 277 -8.12 17.59 1.41
CA THR A 277 -7.14 17.84 0.34
C THR A 277 -5.90 18.59 0.82
N LEU A 278 -6.04 19.46 1.82
CA LEU A 278 -4.92 20.25 2.35
C LEU A 278 -3.88 19.42 3.10
N PHE A 279 -4.16 18.13 3.40
CA PHE A 279 -3.16 17.22 3.94
C PHE A 279 -2.18 16.71 2.88
N LEU A 280 -2.58 16.67 1.59
CA LEU A 280 -1.76 16.06 0.52
C LEU A 280 -0.43 16.78 0.27
N PRO A 281 -0.36 18.13 0.19
CA PRO A 281 0.92 18.83 0.09
C PRO A 281 1.86 18.53 1.27
N MET A 282 1.29 18.32 2.47
CA MET A 282 2.07 18.00 3.66
C MET A 282 2.78 16.64 3.53
N TYR A 283 2.17 15.66 2.88
CA TYR A 283 2.82 14.35 2.62
C TYR A 283 4.08 14.50 1.77
N VAL A 284 4.08 15.42 0.80
CA VAL A 284 5.27 15.73 0.00
C VAL A 284 6.37 16.33 0.88
N VAL A 285 6.03 17.27 1.75
CA VAL A 285 6.98 17.85 2.72
C VAL A 285 7.54 16.79 3.63
N CYS A 286 6.70 15.88 4.16
CA CYS A 286 7.11 14.76 4.99
C CYS A 286 8.12 13.86 4.29
N ALA A 287 7.92 13.57 3.01
CA ALA A 287 8.85 12.77 2.22
C ALA A 287 10.23 13.45 2.11
N PHE A 288 10.28 14.74 1.78
CA PHE A 288 11.55 15.47 1.75
C PHE A 288 12.28 15.47 3.10
N LEU A 289 11.55 15.67 4.20
CA LEU A 289 12.12 15.60 5.54
C LEU A 289 12.65 14.20 5.86
N ALA A 290 11.90 13.17 5.54
CA ALA A 290 12.32 11.79 5.75
C ALA A 290 13.62 11.47 5.00
N PHE A 291 13.71 11.82 3.71
CA PHE A 291 14.93 11.64 2.92
C PHE A 291 16.13 12.44 3.47
N ALA A 292 15.90 13.62 4.04
CA ALA A 292 16.95 14.42 4.64
C ALA A 292 17.44 13.85 6.00
N PHE A 293 16.53 13.30 6.81
CA PHE A 293 16.84 12.86 8.16
C PHE A 293 17.25 11.38 8.24
N ALA A 294 16.67 10.48 7.43
CA ALA A 294 16.94 9.05 7.52
C ALA A 294 18.44 8.70 7.43
N PRO A 295 19.25 9.25 6.48
CA PRO A 295 20.68 8.94 6.43
C PRO A 295 21.45 9.43 7.66
N ARG A 296 21.02 10.57 8.26
CA ARG A 296 21.64 11.10 9.48
C ARG A 296 21.37 10.20 10.69
N LEU A 297 20.12 9.74 10.81
CA LEU A 297 19.71 8.84 11.90
C LEU A 297 20.45 7.50 11.83
N VAL A 298 20.60 6.92 10.63
CA VAL A 298 21.35 5.66 10.45
C VAL A 298 22.84 5.82 10.80
N ARG A 299 23.42 7.01 10.66
CA ARG A 299 24.81 7.25 11.08
C ARG A 299 24.96 7.32 12.60
N LEU A 300 23.95 7.83 13.31
CA LEU A 300 23.98 8.10 14.75
C LEU A 300 23.46 6.92 15.58
N PHE A 301 22.52 6.17 15.06
CA PHE A 301 21.82 5.12 15.79
C PHE A 301 21.83 3.79 15.03
N GLU A 302 21.66 2.69 15.76
CA GLU A 302 21.43 1.36 15.18
C GLU A 302 20.05 1.28 14.54
N LYS A 303 19.93 0.58 13.40
CA LYS A 303 18.66 0.42 12.65
C LYS A 303 17.55 -0.13 13.55
N ARG A 304 17.86 -1.10 14.41
CA ARG A 304 16.92 -1.64 15.41
C ARG A 304 16.34 -0.54 16.30
N ASN A 305 17.21 0.31 16.85
CA ASN A 305 16.77 1.36 17.76
C ASN A 305 15.91 2.41 17.05
N ILE A 306 16.24 2.75 15.80
CA ILE A 306 15.41 3.66 14.99
C ILE A 306 14.01 3.08 14.79
N ILE A 307 13.90 1.79 14.46
CA ILE A 307 12.58 1.13 14.29
C ILE A 307 11.80 1.11 15.61
N LEU A 308 12.42 0.75 16.72
CA LEU A 308 11.77 0.74 18.04
C LEU A 308 11.28 2.14 18.45
N ILE A 309 12.13 3.16 18.28
CA ILE A 309 11.75 4.56 18.54
C ILE A 309 10.63 4.99 17.61
N SER A 310 10.71 4.64 16.34
CA SER A 310 9.66 4.95 15.36
C SER A 310 8.30 4.36 15.74
N MET A 311 8.26 3.10 16.19
CA MET A 311 7.04 2.45 16.65
C MET A 311 6.50 3.09 17.93
N PHE A 312 7.38 3.40 18.87
CA PHE A 312 7.01 4.08 20.12
C PHE A 312 6.44 5.48 19.84
N LEU A 313 7.10 6.27 18.99
CA LEU A 313 6.60 7.58 18.57
C LEU A 313 5.25 7.48 17.86
N THR A 314 5.06 6.49 17.02
CA THR A 314 3.76 6.23 16.37
C THR A 314 2.68 5.97 17.42
N GLY A 315 2.98 5.17 18.45
CA GLY A 315 2.07 4.88 19.57
C GLY A 315 1.67 6.10 20.39
N ILE A 316 2.43 7.20 20.32
CA ILE A 316 2.10 8.49 20.97
C ILE A 316 1.42 9.45 20.01
N ILE A 317 1.95 9.60 18.80
CA ILE A 317 1.52 10.61 17.82
C ILE A 317 0.11 10.31 17.28
N TYR A 318 -0.25 9.02 17.13
CA TYR A 318 -1.57 8.64 16.65
C TYR A 318 -2.70 8.98 17.62
N PRO A 319 -2.62 8.63 18.93
CA PRO A 319 -3.67 9.00 19.87
C PRO A 319 -3.68 10.47 20.28
N ALA A 320 -2.53 11.16 20.23
CA ALA A 320 -2.41 12.50 20.75
C ALA A 320 -3.45 13.50 20.20
N PRO A 321 -3.63 13.67 18.87
CA PRO A 321 -4.63 14.60 18.37
C PRO A 321 -6.06 14.15 18.73
N LEU A 322 -6.34 12.84 18.75
CA LEU A 322 -7.65 12.31 19.08
C LEU A 322 -8.03 12.57 20.53
N LEU A 323 -7.07 12.40 21.46
CA LEU A 323 -7.25 12.72 22.87
C LEU A 323 -7.47 14.24 23.06
N LEU A 324 -6.65 15.07 22.42
CA LEU A 324 -6.83 16.52 22.49
C LEU A 324 -8.21 16.95 21.95
N GLY A 325 -8.66 16.36 20.85
CA GLY A 325 -9.98 16.63 20.29
C GLY A 325 -11.13 16.09 21.12
N TYR A 326 -10.94 14.98 21.83
CA TYR A 326 -11.92 14.41 22.75
C TYR A 326 -12.14 15.33 23.99
N PHE A 327 -11.09 15.97 24.48
CA PHE A 327 -11.15 16.93 25.59
C PHE A 327 -11.39 18.38 25.16
N ASP A 328 -11.79 18.61 23.91
CA ASP A 328 -12.02 19.94 23.34
C ASP A 328 -10.82 20.92 23.45
N LEU A 329 -9.60 20.35 23.45
CA LEU A 329 -8.33 21.11 23.49
C LEU A 329 -7.78 21.43 22.08
N THR A 330 -8.60 21.27 21.05
CA THR A 330 -8.27 21.57 19.66
C THR A 330 -9.08 22.75 19.13
N PRO A 331 -8.68 23.36 18.01
CA PRO A 331 -9.57 24.28 17.30
C PRO A 331 -10.92 23.60 16.96
N PRO A 332 -12.00 24.41 16.74
CA PRO A 332 -13.32 23.87 16.46
C PRO A 332 -13.32 22.89 15.29
N LYS A 333 -14.10 21.80 15.41
CA LYS A 333 -14.23 20.76 14.38
C LYS A 333 -14.75 21.34 13.07
N GLY A 334 -14.37 20.79 11.94
CA GLY A 334 -14.77 21.27 10.61
C GLY A 334 -14.15 22.59 10.18
N THR A 335 -13.15 23.12 10.88
CA THR A 335 -12.52 24.42 10.55
C THR A 335 -11.15 24.26 9.89
N TYR A 336 -10.73 25.25 9.11
CA TYR A 336 -9.36 25.28 8.54
C TYR A 336 -8.28 25.43 9.63
N GLN A 337 -8.60 26.06 10.76
CA GLN A 337 -7.68 26.14 11.90
C GLN A 337 -7.36 24.78 12.48
N LEU A 338 -8.36 23.87 12.54
CA LEU A 338 -8.14 22.49 12.92
C LEU A 338 -7.21 21.77 11.92
N VAL A 339 -7.38 21.97 10.63
CA VAL A 339 -6.50 21.39 9.60
C VAL A 339 -5.04 21.82 9.82
N MET A 340 -4.78 23.11 10.07
CA MET A 340 -3.44 23.63 10.36
C MET A 340 -2.87 23.03 11.66
N PHE A 341 -3.70 22.85 12.67
CA PHE A 341 -3.31 22.19 13.93
C PHE A 341 -2.91 20.72 13.67
N LEU A 342 -3.69 19.99 12.90
CA LEU A 342 -3.43 18.60 12.56
C LEU A 342 -2.17 18.43 11.70
N TRP A 343 -1.73 19.43 10.95
CA TRP A 343 -0.49 19.39 10.17
C TRP A 343 0.73 19.07 11.01
N ILE A 344 0.79 19.50 12.27
CA ILE A 344 1.91 19.21 13.19
C ILE A 344 2.03 17.69 13.39
N PHE A 345 0.91 17.02 13.67
CA PHE A 345 0.88 15.57 13.90
C PHE A 345 1.15 14.79 12.61
N ILE A 346 0.62 15.26 11.47
CA ILE A 346 0.89 14.68 10.15
C ILE A 346 2.38 14.82 9.82
N LEU A 347 2.95 16.01 10.02
CA LEU A 347 4.37 16.27 9.73
C LEU A 347 5.27 15.30 10.51
N ILE A 348 5.03 15.14 11.79
CA ILE A 348 5.84 14.25 12.64
C ILE A 348 5.52 12.80 12.32
N GLY A 349 4.24 12.42 12.28
CA GLY A 349 3.80 11.02 12.13
C GLY A 349 4.14 10.42 10.77
N ILE A 350 3.87 11.14 9.68
CA ILE A 350 4.16 10.65 8.33
C ILE A 350 5.66 10.64 8.04
N THR A 351 6.41 11.68 8.48
CA THR A 351 7.88 11.69 8.37
C THR A 351 8.49 10.49 9.09
N ASN A 352 8.06 10.25 10.33
CA ASN A 352 8.48 9.10 11.13
C ASN A 352 8.14 7.76 10.43
N ASN A 353 6.95 7.63 9.83
CA ASN A 353 6.56 6.44 9.09
C ASN A 353 7.43 6.19 7.87
N ILE A 354 7.68 7.22 7.05
CA ILE A 354 8.54 7.09 5.86
C ILE A 354 9.95 6.67 6.27
N ILE A 355 10.52 7.28 7.32
CA ILE A 355 11.82 6.88 7.88
C ILE A 355 11.79 5.40 8.29
N GLY A 356 10.78 4.97 9.04
CA GLY A 356 10.63 3.58 9.46
C GLY A 356 10.59 2.59 8.28
N ASN A 357 9.88 2.93 7.20
CA ASN A 357 9.84 2.12 5.99
C ASN A 357 11.23 2.03 5.31
N MET A 358 11.92 3.16 5.14
CA MET A 358 13.26 3.20 4.55
C MET A 358 14.27 2.35 5.36
N ILE A 359 14.17 2.38 6.68
CA ILE A 359 15.03 1.58 7.55
C ILE A 359 14.72 0.09 7.42
N ARG A 360 13.44 -0.30 7.35
CA ARG A 360 13.03 -1.70 7.12
C ARG A 360 13.57 -2.23 5.79
N ASP A 361 13.45 -1.45 4.71
CA ASP A 361 13.97 -1.85 3.41
C ASP A 361 15.49 -2.06 3.46
N SER A 362 16.21 -1.18 4.18
CA SER A 362 17.64 -1.32 4.42
C SER A 362 18.00 -2.53 5.30
N MET A 363 17.16 -2.90 6.28
CA MET A 363 17.38 -4.08 7.12
C MET A 363 17.24 -5.38 6.32
N VAL A 364 16.36 -5.43 5.31
CA VAL A 364 16.24 -6.62 4.43
C VAL A 364 17.52 -6.84 3.63
N ALA A 365 18.16 -5.78 3.16
CA ALA A 365 19.44 -5.91 2.47
C ALA A 365 20.53 -6.49 3.39
N ASP A 366 20.60 -6.03 4.67
CA ASP A 366 21.55 -6.58 5.66
C ASP A 366 21.27 -8.07 5.95
N ILE A 367 19.98 -8.45 6.05
CA ILE A 367 19.56 -9.85 6.24
C ILE A 367 19.94 -10.70 5.02
N ALA A 368 19.89 -10.13 3.81
CA ALA A 368 20.30 -10.86 2.59
C ALA A 368 21.78 -11.25 2.65
N ASP A 369 22.65 -10.35 3.14
CA ASP A 369 24.07 -10.65 3.33
C ASP A 369 24.26 -11.75 4.41
N GLU A 370 23.50 -11.71 5.53
CA GLU A 370 23.57 -12.75 6.57
C GLU A 370 23.11 -14.12 6.03
N VAL A 371 22.03 -14.15 5.25
CA VAL A 371 21.52 -15.37 4.63
C VAL A 371 22.52 -15.92 3.61
N GLU A 372 23.13 -15.06 2.79
CA GLU A 372 24.17 -15.46 1.83
C GLU A 372 25.37 -16.09 2.52
N LEU A 373 25.82 -15.52 3.62
CA LEU A 373 26.93 -16.07 4.40
C LEU A 373 26.64 -17.47 4.95
N ILE A 374 25.41 -17.70 5.44
CA ILE A 374 25.00 -18.99 6.03
C ILE A 374 24.69 -20.04 4.96
N THR A 375 24.02 -19.66 3.87
CA THR A 375 23.49 -20.61 2.91
C THR A 375 24.34 -20.78 1.66
N ASN A 376 25.36 -19.95 1.46
CA ASN A 376 26.13 -19.81 0.21
C ASN A 376 25.27 -19.51 -1.03
N LYS A 377 24.06 -18.96 -0.82
CA LYS A 377 23.12 -18.58 -1.89
C LYS A 377 22.60 -17.19 -1.63
N ARG A 378 22.69 -16.33 -2.64
CA ARG A 378 22.12 -15.00 -2.60
C ARG A 378 20.61 -15.08 -2.81
N GLN A 379 19.83 -14.80 -1.76
CA GLN A 379 18.36 -14.97 -1.74
C GLN A 379 17.61 -13.63 -1.68
N GLU A 380 18.20 -12.56 -2.19
CA GLU A 380 17.58 -11.22 -2.20
C GLU A 380 16.14 -11.24 -2.74
N GLY A 381 15.91 -11.97 -3.84
CA GLY A 381 14.59 -12.04 -4.47
C GLY A 381 13.49 -12.51 -3.53
N VAL A 382 13.73 -13.55 -2.72
CA VAL A 382 12.75 -14.08 -1.77
C VAL A 382 12.51 -13.10 -0.62
N LEU A 383 13.57 -12.47 -0.11
CA LEU A 383 13.48 -11.52 0.99
C LEU A 383 12.72 -10.24 0.60
N PHE A 384 12.98 -9.69 -0.60
CA PHE A 384 12.22 -8.55 -1.12
C PHE A 384 10.79 -8.93 -1.54
N ALA A 385 10.55 -10.18 -1.98
CA ALA A 385 9.18 -10.68 -2.20
C ALA A 385 8.38 -10.72 -0.88
N ALA A 386 9.02 -11.08 0.24
CA ALA A 386 8.40 -11.01 1.56
C ALA A 386 8.01 -9.58 1.95
N LEU A 387 8.84 -8.56 1.64
CA LEU A 387 8.44 -7.15 1.81
C LEU A 387 7.22 -6.79 0.96
N GLY A 388 7.18 -7.19 -0.30
CA GLY A 388 6.03 -6.98 -1.17
C GLY A 388 4.76 -7.62 -0.61
N PHE A 389 4.86 -8.81 -0.02
CA PHE A 389 3.76 -9.46 0.69
C PHE A 389 3.31 -8.64 1.90
N LEU A 390 4.24 -8.12 2.71
CA LEU A 390 3.92 -7.28 3.87
C LEU A 390 3.19 -5.98 3.48
N GLN A 391 3.50 -5.39 2.33
CA GLN A 391 2.75 -4.25 1.79
C GLN A 391 1.30 -4.64 1.43
N LYS A 392 1.09 -5.83 0.87
CA LYS A 392 -0.26 -6.35 0.60
C LYS A 392 -1.03 -6.63 1.90
N VAL A 393 -0.36 -7.15 2.93
CA VAL A 393 -0.93 -7.34 4.27
C VAL A 393 -1.46 -6.03 4.84
N ASN A 394 -0.72 -4.94 4.71
CA ASN A 394 -1.17 -3.61 5.11
C ASN A 394 -2.53 -3.27 4.49
N THR A 395 -2.66 -3.41 3.18
CA THR A 395 -3.91 -3.05 2.47
C THR A 395 -5.04 -4.05 2.61
N GLY A 396 -4.76 -5.33 2.88
CA GLY A 396 -5.76 -6.39 2.93
C GLY A 396 -6.21 -6.74 4.35
N PHE A 397 -5.27 -7.23 5.16
CA PHE A 397 -5.61 -7.64 6.54
C PHE A 397 -5.98 -6.44 7.41
N GLY A 398 -5.27 -5.31 7.28
CA GLY A 398 -5.60 -4.12 8.04
C GLY A 398 -7.01 -3.62 7.73
N THR A 399 -7.39 -3.59 6.46
CA THR A 399 -8.74 -3.20 6.04
C THR A 399 -9.80 -4.21 6.48
N ALA A 400 -9.50 -5.53 6.46
CA ALA A 400 -10.42 -6.55 6.96
C ALA A 400 -10.69 -6.38 8.46
N ILE A 401 -9.65 -6.15 9.26
CA ILE A 401 -9.80 -5.88 10.70
C ILE A 401 -10.57 -4.59 10.92
N ALA A 402 -10.32 -3.54 10.13
CA ALA A 402 -11.08 -2.30 10.20
C ALA A 402 -12.58 -2.54 9.96
N GLY A 403 -12.92 -3.29 8.91
CA GLY A 403 -14.30 -3.66 8.62
C GLY A 403 -14.97 -4.44 9.78
N PHE A 404 -14.26 -5.41 10.35
CA PHE A 404 -14.74 -6.17 11.49
C PHE A 404 -14.96 -5.29 12.73
N VAL A 405 -14.00 -4.41 13.04
CA VAL A 405 -14.12 -3.47 14.18
C VAL A 405 -15.29 -2.50 13.96
N LEU A 406 -15.43 -1.92 12.76
CA LEU A 406 -16.54 -1.04 12.43
C LEU A 406 -17.90 -1.74 12.61
N SER A 407 -17.99 -3.01 12.22
CA SER A 407 -19.20 -3.84 12.43
C SER A 407 -19.48 -4.08 13.92
N LEU A 408 -18.44 -4.41 14.72
CA LEU A 408 -18.59 -4.60 16.17
C LEU A 408 -19.10 -3.36 16.90
N ILE A 409 -18.66 -2.17 16.49
CA ILE A 409 -19.15 -0.91 17.07
C ILE A 409 -20.48 -0.44 16.45
N GLY A 410 -21.02 -1.20 15.51
CA GLY A 410 -22.29 -0.90 14.85
C GLY A 410 -22.22 0.31 13.92
N PHE A 411 -21.06 0.59 13.34
CA PHE A 411 -20.80 1.76 12.47
C PHE A 411 -21.32 1.49 11.04
N THR A 412 -22.66 1.47 10.88
CA THR A 412 -23.33 1.13 9.60
C THR A 412 -24.12 2.27 9.00
N SER A 413 -24.10 3.46 9.60
CA SER A 413 -24.93 4.60 9.16
C SER A 413 -24.09 5.82 8.81
N THR A 414 -24.67 6.68 7.94
CA THR A 414 -24.12 8.01 7.62
C THR A 414 -24.21 8.99 8.79
N ASN A 415 -25.02 8.67 9.80
CA ASN A 415 -25.25 9.47 11.01
C ASN A 415 -24.94 8.62 12.26
N PRO A 416 -23.65 8.40 12.59
CA PRO A 416 -23.28 7.64 13.78
C PRO A 416 -23.64 8.39 15.06
N THR A 417 -23.94 7.64 16.12
CA THR A 417 -24.11 8.19 17.46
C THR A 417 -22.78 8.62 18.06
N ASP A 418 -22.82 9.53 19.07
CA ASP A 418 -21.61 9.97 19.78
C ASP A 418 -20.82 8.81 20.37
N ASN A 419 -21.51 7.76 20.87
CA ASN A 419 -20.85 6.55 21.36
C ASN A 419 -20.13 5.79 20.26
N GLN A 420 -20.68 5.69 19.06
CA GLN A 420 -20.01 5.05 17.92
C GLN A 420 -18.77 5.84 17.47
N VAL A 421 -18.87 7.17 17.48
CA VAL A 421 -17.71 8.05 17.19
C VAL A 421 -16.64 7.89 18.28
N PHE A 422 -17.05 7.82 19.57
CA PHE A 422 -16.11 7.56 20.66
C PHE A 422 -15.42 6.20 20.52
N LEU A 423 -16.12 5.15 20.17
CA LEU A 423 -15.54 3.82 19.93
C LEU A 423 -14.61 3.82 18.71
N LEU A 424 -14.94 4.58 17.67
CA LEU A 424 -14.10 4.75 16.50
C LEU A 424 -12.75 5.40 16.85
N ILE A 425 -12.76 6.52 17.58
CA ILE A 425 -11.50 7.17 18.01
C ILE A 425 -10.73 6.32 19.02
N SER A 426 -11.43 5.57 19.88
CA SER A 426 -10.82 4.62 20.81
C SER A 426 -10.13 3.46 20.08
N THR A 427 -10.66 3.04 18.94
CA THR A 427 -10.00 2.05 18.08
C THR A 427 -8.70 2.60 17.52
N GLN A 428 -8.72 3.75 16.89
CA GLN A 428 -7.50 4.33 16.28
C GLN A 428 -6.52 4.84 17.34
N GLY A 429 -7.00 5.51 18.37
CA GLY A 429 -6.16 6.09 19.43
C GLY A 429 -5.77 5.12 20.55
N GLY A 430 -6.45 3.98 20.68
CA GLY A 430 -6.19 2.98 21.70
C GLY A 430 -5.75 1.63 21.15
N LEU A 431 -6.58 0.99 20.32
CA LEU A 431 -6.29 -0.35 19.81
C LEU A 431 -5.04 -0.36 18.88
N VAL A 432 -4.91 0.61 17.98
CA VAL A 432 -3.74 0.68 17.07
C VAL A 432 -2.42 0.79 17.86
N PRO A 433 -2.25 1.72 18.82
CA PRO A 433 -1.06 1.75 19.69
C PRO A 433 -0.82 0.45 20.47
N ILE A 434 -1.88 -0.18 20.99
CA ILE A 434 -1.76 -1.47 21.70
C ILE A 434 -1.23 -2.56 20.75
N MET A 435 -1.75 -2.61 19.52
CA MET A 435 -1.26 -3.55 18.50
C MET A 435 0.23 -3.35 18.16
N LEU A 436 0.77 -2.14 18.30
CA LEU A 436 2.20 -1.86 18.09
C LEU A 436 3.11 -2.46 19.17
N LEU A 437 2.59 -2.82 20.35
CA LEU A 437 3.38 -3.45 21.40
C LEU A 437 3.94 -4.81 20.95
N ILE A 438 3.18 -5.57 20.16
CA ILE A 438 3.61 -6.88 19.65
C ILE A 438 4.85 -6.74 18.74
N PRO A 439 4.84 -5.95 17.67
CA PRO A 439 6.03 -5.76 16.84
C PRO A 439 7.20 -5.11 17.60
N ILE A 440 6.95 -4.21 18.56
CA ILE A 440 8.01 -3.65 19.41
C ILE A 440 8.73 -4.77 20.18
N ILE A 441 7.98 -5.67 20.83
CA ILE A 441 8.56 -6.81 21.55
C ILE A 441 9.33 -7.71 20.59
N ILE A 442 8.80 -8.00 19.40
CA ILE A 442 9.47 -8.85 18.42
C ILE A 442 10.76 -8.20 17.93
N PHE A 443 10.75 -6.92 17.53
CA PHE A 443 11.94 -6.21 17.06
C PHE A 443 12.99 -5.99 18.16
N TYR A 444 12.59 -6.02 19.44
CA TYR A 444 13.55 -5.98 20.54
C TYR A 444 14.57 -7.14 20.48
N PHE A 445 14.16 -8.30 19.95
CA PHE A 445 15.04 -9.45 19.76
C PHE A 445 15.83 -9.43 18.45
N TYR A 446 15.69 -8.40 17.60
CA TYR A 446 16.50 -8.25 16.40
C TYR A 446 17.94 -7.92 16.78
N ASN A 447 18.90 -8.74 16.33
CA ASN A 447 20.27 -8.72 16.80
C ASN A 447 21.34 -8.54 15.72
N LEU A 448 20.95 -8.14 14.49
CA LEU A 448 21.88 -7.78 13.43
C LEU A 448 22.21 -6.29 13.53
N ASP A 449 23.25 -5.98 14.34
CA ASP A 449 23.77 -4.62 14.48
C ASP A 449 24.84 -4.31 13.40
N ARG A 450 25.33 -3.07 13.41
CA ARG A 450 26.32 -2.57 12.43
C ARG A 450 27.62 -3.36 12.46
N GLU A 451 28.11 -3.72 13.64
CA GLU A 451 29.38 -4.42 13.78
C GLU A 451 29.27 -5.85 13.26
N LYS A 452 28.22 -6.55 13.64
CA LYS A 452 27.93 -7.91 13.12
C LYS A 452 27.78 -7.92 11.62
N HIS A 453 27.04 -6.93 11.05
CA HIS A 453 26.90 -6.80 9.60
C HIS A 453 28.24 -6.51 8.90
N ARG A 454 29.10 -5.66 9.48
CA ARG A 454 30.44 -5.41 8.95
C ARG A 454 31.28 -6.69 8.89
N LEU A 455 31.26 -7.50 9.96
CA LEU A 455 31.96 -8.78 9.99
C LEU A 455 31.45 -9.75 8.93
N ILE A 456 30.11 -9.79 8.70
CA ILE A 456 29.51 -10.58 7.62
C ILE A 456 30.04 -10.14 6.27
N GLN A 457 30.06 -8.84 5.98
CA GLN A 457 30.58 -8.30 4.73
C GLN A 457 32.06 -8.58 4.51
N GLU A 458 32.88 -8.51 5.58
CA GLU A 458 34.30 -8.88 5.51
C GLU A 458 34.46 -10.37 5.18
N GLN A 459 33.68 -11.25 5.79
CA GLN A 459 33.73 -12.69 5.49
C GLN A 459 33.25 -13.01 4.05
N LEU A 460 32.23 -12.32 3.55
CA LEU A 460 31.77 -12.47 2.16
C LEU A 460 32.82 -12.01 1.13
N LYS A 461 33.63 -10.98 1.45
CA LYS A 461 34.73 -10.52 0.58
C LYS A 461 35.93 -11.47 0.54
N LEU A 462 36.10 -12.31 1.55
CA LEU A 462 37.19 -13.31 1.61
C LEU A 462 36.85 -14.62 0.90
N ARG A 463 35.63 -14.78 0.45
CA ARG A 463 35.13 -15.88 -0.39
C ARG A 463 35.25 -15.57 -1.86
#